data_ed0be82c23e46f3417e82a7c5e199de2
#
_entry.id   ed0be82c23e46f3417e82a7c5e199de2
#
_cell.length_a   1.000
_cell.length_b   1.000
_cell.length_c   1.000
_cell.angle_alpha   90.00
_cell.angle_beta   90.00
_cell.angle_gamma   90.00
#
_symmetry.space_group_name_H-M   'P 1'
#
loop_
_entity.id
_entity.type
_entity.pdbx_description
1 polymer ?
#
loop_
_entity_poly.entity_id
_entity_poly.type
_entity_poly.pdbx_seq_one_letter_code
_entity_poly.pdbx_strand_id
1 'polypeptide(L)' 'MARRFMALSDVAETLDVSASQAYALVRSGELPAIKVGGRGQWRVELDELERYIQRQYAATRAMVESPGSPAE' A
#
# COMPACT_ATOMS: atom_id res chain seq x y z
N MET A 1 -6.69 22.61 -0.21
CA MET A 1 -6.36 21.87 1.00
C MET A 1 -6.02 20.43 0.66
N ALA A 2 -4.93 19.96 1.19
CA ALA A 2 -4.47 18.62 0.87
C ALA A 2 -5.35 17.56 1.53
N ARG A 3 -5.63 16.51 0.80
CA ARG A 3 -6.34 15.37 1.35
C ARG A 3 -5.40 14.63 2.28
N ARG A 4 -5.95 14.12 3.37
CA ARG A 4 -5.16 13.32 4.29
C ARG A 4 -5.40 11.85 4.10
N PHE A 5 -6.58 11.51 3.64
CA PHE A 5 -6.98 10.11 3.45
C PHE A 5 -7.45 9.88 2.03
N MET A 6 -7.36 8.65 1.60
CA MET A 6 -7.85 8.26 0.29
C MET A 6 -8.65 6.98 0.42
N ALA A 7 -9.56 6.79 -0.51
CA ALA A 7 -10.35 5.58 -0.55
C ALA A 7 -9.49 4.41 -1.01
N LEU A 8 -9.92 3.21 -0.66
CA LEU A 8 -9.17 2.02 -1.07
C LEU A 8 -9.11 1.89 -2.59
N SER A 9 -10.17 2.31 -3.28
CA SER A 9 -10.15 2.27 -4.74
C SER A 9 -9.07 3.18 -5.31
N ASP A 10 -8.83 4.31 -4.64
CA ASP A 10 -7.76 5.22 -5.07
C ASP A 10 -6.39 4.60 -4.82
N VAL A 11 -6.26 3.84 -3.73
CA VAL A 11 -5.02 3.13 -3.44
C VAL A 11 -4.73 2.13 -4.55
N ALA A 12 -5.75 1.38 -4.95
CA ALA A 12 -5.59 0.39 -6.01
C ALA A 12 -5.12 1.06 -7.30
N GLU A 13 -5.72 2.20 -7.63
CA GLU A 13 -5.31 2.94 -8.82
C GLU A 13 -3.89 3.46 -8.71
N THR A 14 -3.56 4.02 -7.55
CA THR A 14 -2.24 4.60 -7.35
C THR A 14 -1.15 3.55 -7.44
N LEU A 15 -1.40 2.38 -6.89
CA LEU A 15 -0.42 1.28 -6.93
C LEU A 15 -0.54 0.44 -8.18
N ASP A 16 -1.55 0.70 -8.99
CA ASP A 16 -1.80 -0.06 -10.22
C ASP A 16 -1.96 -1.55 -9.93
N VAL A 17 -2.79 -1.82 -8.94
CA VAL A 17 -3.13 -3.20 -8.58
C VAL A 17 -4.64 -3.36 -8.57
N SER A 18 -5.09 -4.59 -8.49
CA SER A 18 -6.52 -4.86 -8.45
C SER A 18 -7.11 -4.44 -7.11
N ALA A 19 -8.42 -4.28 -7.08
CA ALA A 19 -9.11 -3.97 -5.84
C ALA A 19 -8.90 -5.06 -4.81
N SER A 20 -8.87 -6.31 -5.26
CA SER A 20 -8.64 -7.44 -4.36
C SER A 20 -7.27 -7.37 -3.72
N GLN A 21 -6.27 -7.00 -4.49
CA GLN A 21 -4.91 -6.89 -3.95
C GLN A 21 -4.80 -5.75 -2.95
N ALA A 22 -5.42 -4.61 -3.25
CA ALA A 22 -5.42 -3.50 -2.32
C ALA A 22 -6.11 -3.89 -1.02
N TYR A 23 -7.23 -4.59 -1.14
CA TYR A 23 -7.96 -5.06 0.02
C TYR A 23 -7.11 -6.02 0.87
N ALA A 24 -6.39 -6.91 0.20
CA ALA A 24 -5.52 -7.85 0.88
C ALA A 24 -4.43 -7.14 1.65
N LEU A 25 -3.89 -6.06 1.10
CA LEU A 25 -2.83 -5.30 1.77
C LEU A 25 -3.32 -4.71 3.08
N VAL A 26 -4.51 -4.15 3.11
CA VAL A 26 -5.02 -3.57 4.35
C VAL A 26 -5.49 -4.65 5.31
N ARG A 27 -6.01 -5.76 4.80
CA ARG A 27 -6.44 -6.85 5.67
C ARG A 27 -5.26 -7.52 6.35
N SER A 28 -4.14 -7.64 5.68
CA SER A 28 -2.95 -8.27 6.24
C SER A 28 -2.19 -7.34 7.19
N GLY A 29 -2.49 -6.06 7.15
CA GLY A 29 -1.76 -5.10 7.95
C GLY A 29 -0.51 -4.55 7.30
N GLU A 30 -0.19 -5.01 6.09
CA GLU A 30 0.97 -4.48 5.40
C GLU A 30 0.81 -3.00 5.09
N LEU A 31 -0.43 -2.58 4.80
CA LEU A 31 -0.74 -1.19 4.55
C LEU A 31 -1.73 -0.75 5.63
N PRO A 32 -1.27 0.02 6.62
CA PRO A 32 -2.17 0.46 7.70
C PRO A 32 -3.32 1.29 7.15
N ALA A 33 -4.50 1.01 7.64
CA ALA A 33 -5.71 1.69 7.19
C ALA A 33 -6.72 1.69 8.32
N ILE A 34 -7.72 2.55 8.18
CA ILE A 34 -8.79 2.63 9.17
C ILE A 34 -10.12 2.48 8.47
N LYS A 35 -11.11 2.07 9.22
CA LYS A 35 -12.48 2.05 8.74
C LYS A 35 -13.20 3.28 9.24
N VAL A 36 -13.89 3.94 8.33
CA VAL A 36 -14.57 5.19 8.64
C VAL A 36 -16.03 5.08 8.24
N GLY A 37 -16.89 5.65 9.07
CA GLY A 37 -18.30 5.69 8.77
C GLY A 37 -19.05 4.45 9.20
N GLY A 38 -20.36 4.54 9.15
CA GLY A 38 -21.22 3.45 9.60
C GLY A 38 -21.10 2.18 8.78
N ARG A 39 -20.65 2.31 7.54
CA ARG A 39 -20.49 1.16 6.67
C ARG A 39 -19.09 0.57 6.74
N GLY A 40 -18.22 1.15 7.55
CA GLY A 40 -16.88 0.63 7.71
C GLY A 40 -16.04 0.67 6.45
N GLN A 41 -16.07 1.78 5.76
CA GLN A 41 -15.28 1.91 4.54
C GLN A 41 -13.82 2.15 4.88
N TRP A 42 -12.96 1.46 4.14
CA TRP A 42 -11.52 1.58 4.37
C TRP A 42 -11.00 2.92 3.86
N ARG A 43 -10.13 3.52 4.66
CA ARG A 43 -9.46 4.76 4.29
C ARG A 43 -7.99 4.63 4.65
N VAL A 44 -7.13 5.06 3.74
CA VAL A 44 -5.68 4.97 3.92
C VAL A 44 -5.12 6.37 4.01
N GLU A 45 -4.35 6.62 5.05
CA GLU A 45 -3.70 7.92 5.21
C GLU A 45 -2.60 8.05 4.16
N LEU A 46 -2.52 9.22 3.53
CA LEU A 46 -1.56 9.42 2.45
C LEU A 46 -0.14 9.16 2.90
N ASP A 47 0.19 9.57 4.13
CA ASP A 47 1.52 9.34 4.67
C ASP A 47 1.82 7.86 4.85
N GLU A 48 0.81 7.08 5.23
CA GLU A 48 1.00 5.64 5.38
C GLU A 48 1.23 4.97 4.04
N LEU A 49 0.52 5.42 3.03
CA LEU A 49 0.74 4.89 1.69
C LEU A 49 2.14 5.21 1.21
N GLU A 50 2.60 6.43 1.48
CA GLU A 50 3.96 6.82 1.10
C GLU A 50 4.99 5.95 1.81
N ARG A 51 4.80 5.69 3.10
CA ARG A 51 5.71 4.83 3.85
C ARG A 51 5.71 3.41 3.29
N TYR A 52 4.54 2.92 2.91
CA TYR A 52 4.45 1.60 2.29
C TYR A 52 5.26 1.56 1.01
N ILE A 53 5.11 2.58 0.17
CA ILE A 53 5.83 2.64 -1.09
C ILE A 53 7.34 2.65 -0.84
N GLN A 54 7.79 3.43 0.15
CA GLN A 54 9.20 3.48 0.46
C GLN A 54 9.73 2.15 0.97
N ARG A 55 8.92 1.44 1.76
CA ARG A 55 9.32 0.11 2.23
C ARG A 55 9.46 -0.86 1.06
N GLN A 56 8.58 -0.74 0.08
CA GLN A 56 8.65 -1.62 -1.09
C GLN A 56 9.89 -1.31 -1.93
N TYR A 57 10.25 -0.05 -2.05
CA TYR A 57 11.48 0.32 -2.73
C TYR A 57 12.68 -0.28 -2.02
N ALA A 58 12.72 -0.17 -0.70
CA ALA A 58 13.84 -0.69 0.07
C ALA A 58 13.94 -2.20 -0.05
N ALA A 59 12.81 -2.89 0.04
CA ALA A 59 12.79 -4.35 -0.07
C ALA A 59 13.22 -4.80 -1.45
N THR A 60 12.76 -4.11 -2.48
CA THR A 60 13.10 -4.46 -3.84
C THR A 60 14.57 -4.20 -4.12
N ARG A 61 15.08 -3.08 -3.61
CA ARG A 61 16.51 -2.77 -3.77
C ARG A 61 17.38 -3.83 -3.13
N ALA A 62 17.01 -4.25 -1.92
CA ALA A 62 17.77 -5.29 -1.24
C ALA A 62 17.76 -6.58 -2.04
N MET A 63 16.61 -6.91 -2.62
CA MET A 63 16.50 -8.12 -3.42
C MET A 63 17.34 -8.04 -4.68
N VAL A 64 17.31 -6.89 -5.34
CA VAL A 64 18.06 -6.71 -6.59
C VAL A 64 19.55 -6.71 -6.35
N GLU A 65 19.98 -6.10 -5.25
CA GLU A 65 21.42 -5.98 -4.95
C GLU A 65 21.99 -7.16 -4.22
N SER A 66 21.16 -8.12 -3.83
CA SER A 66 21.61 -9.26 -3.05
C SER A 66 22.47 -10.18 -3.90
N PRO A 67 23.72 -10.45 -3.49
CA PRO A 67 24.57 -11.38 -4.24
C PRO A 67 23.96 -12.78 -4.25
N GLY A 68 23.98 -13.40 -5.39
CA GLY A 68 23.43 -14.73 -5.51
C GLY A 68 21.93 -14.77 -5.66
N SER A 69 21.30 -13.63 -5.65
CA SER A 69 19.88 -13.57 -5.89
C SER A 69 19.59 -14.01 -7.32
N PRO A 70 18.65 -14.91 -7.51
CA PRO A 70 18.34 -15.33 -8.88
C PRO A 70 17.70 -14.16 -9.59
N ALA A 71 18.38 -13.73 -10.59
CA ALA A 71 17.92 -12.58 -11.33
C ALA A 71 17.09 -13.09 -12.47
N GLU A 72 15.94 -13.31 -12.31
CA GLU A 72 15.19 -13.74 -13.42
C GLU A 72 13.93 -13.17 -13.55
#